data_c7e06eb5509164c48c435d7db9e6bf65
#
_entry.id   c7e06eb5509164c48c435d7db9e6bf65
#
_cell.length_a   1.000
_cell.length_b   1.000
_cell.length_c   1.000
_cell.angle_alpha   90.00
_cell.angle_beta   90.00
_cell.angle_gamma   90.00
#
_symmetry.space_group_name_H-M   'P 1'
#
loop_
_entity.id
_entity.type
_entity.pdbx_description
1 polymer ?
#
loop_
_entity_poly.entity_id
_entity_poly.type
_entity_poly.pdbx_seq_one_letter_code
_entity_poly.pdbx_strand_id
1 'polypeptide(L)'
;MVTINNEELRDTFNYLETIDNILQKEVRQINGNKSYIDKIVPEQLVRVYSQKVKTAVTFADNLTRTAYENSIVSLVATFERILFAKYKTSYGSIKSVIANYAVKPLNFYKSRELFVNGNIDKLSGIIYLIEGHLSLELLEKLKVIKDHRNYIAHGKRDTAPPAVEMKLSDIAKILDEVIKEIES
;
A
#
# COMPACT_ATOMS: atom_id res chain seq x y z
N MET A 1 -19.31 -9.07 -1.32
CA MET A 1 -18.69 -8.08 -2.23
C MET A 1 -18.18 -6.95 -1.37
N VAL A 2 -16.93 -6.54 -1.55
CA VAL A 2 -16.34 -5.43 -0.78
C VAL A 2 -16.87 -4.13 -1.36
N THR A 3 -17.44 -3.26 -0.51
CA THR A 3 -17.88 -1.93 -0.94
C THR A 3 -16.75 -0.94 -0.69
N ILE A 4 -16.25 -0.30 -1.74
CA ILE A 4 -15.26 0.77 -1.72
C ILE A 4 -15.91 1.98 -2.40
N ASN A 5 -15.97 3.11 -1.71
CA ASN A 5 -16.69 4.30 -2.18
C ASN A 5 -15.82 5.14 -3.12
N ASN A 6 -14.54 5.30 -2.81
CA ASN A 6 -13.62 6.02 -3.70
C ASN A 6 -13.40 5.25 -4.99
N GLU A 7 -13.73 5.86 -6.13
CA GLU A 7 -13.72 5.23 -7.45
C GLU A 7 -12.34 4.75 -7.86
N GLU A 8 -11.33 5.58 -7.72
CA GLU A 8 -9.95 5.27 -8.11
C GLU A 8 -9.36 4.12 -7.29
N LEU A 9 -9.64 4.10 -5.97
CA LEU A 9 -9.23 3.02 -5.08
C LEU A 9 -9.95 1.72 -5.41
N ARG A 10 -11.27 1.80 -5.71
CA ARG A 10 -12.10 0.67 -6.12
C ARG A 10 -11.60 0.05 -7.42
N ASP A 11 -11.29 0.86 -8.42
CA ASP A 11 -10.82 0.37 -9.72
C ASP A 11 -9.46 -0.31 -9.58
N THR A 12 -8.55 0.27 -8.79
CA THR A 12 -7.28 -0.37 -8.46
C THR A 12 -7.50 -1.70 -7.73
N PHE A 13 -8.36 -1.74 -6.73
CA PHE A 13 -8.67 -2.98 -5.99
C PHE A 13 -9.25 -4.06 -6.91
N ASN A 14 -10.24 -3.74 -7.74
CA ASN A 14 -10.87 -4.68 -8.67
C ASN A 14 -9.86 -5.24 -9.68
N TYR A 15 -8.96 -4.41 -10.18
CA TYR A 15 -7.88 -4.84 -11.07
C TYR A 15 -6.95 -5.84 -10.37
N LEU A 16 -6.52 -5.53 -9.15
CA LEU A 16 -5.64 -6.40 -8.36
C LEU A 16 -6.33 -7.72 -7.96
N GLU A 17 -7.62 -7.68 -7.58
CA GLU A 17 -8.42 -8.87 -7.31
C GLU A 17 -8.57 -9.75 -8.56
N THR A 18 -8.72 -9.15 -9.73
CA THR A 18 -8.77 -9.87 -11.00
C THR A 18 -7.44 -10.59 -11.28
N ILE A 19 -6.32 -9.91 -11.09
CA ILE A 19 -4.98 -10.52 -11.23
C ILE A 19 -4.81 -11.67 -10.25
N ASP A 20 -5.18 -11.49 -8.98
CA ASP A 20 -5.09 -12.56 -7.98
C ASP A 20 -5.93 -13.77 -8.37
N ASN A 21 -7.15 -13.58 -8.85
CA ASN A 21 -8.03 -14.66 -9.33
C ASN A 21 -7.45 -15.44 -10.52
N ILE A 22 -6.78 -14.73 -11.46
CA ILE A 22 -6.09 -15.38 -12.58
C ILE A 22 -4.91 -16.19 -12.04
N LEU A 23 -4.12 -15.59 -11.18
CA LEU A 23 -2.94 -16.22 -10.58
C LEU A 23 -3.31 -17.47 -9.78
N GLN A 24 -4.38 -17.42 -8.99
CA GLN A 24 -4.87 -18.57 -8.23
C GLN A 24 -5.28 -19.76 -9.12
N LYS A 25 -5.83 -19.49 -10.31
CA LYS A 25 -6.09 -20.55 -11.30
C LYS A 25 -4.81 -21.18 -11.79
N GLU A 26 -3.82 -20.38 -12.15
CA GLU A 26 -2.51 -20.84 -12.63
C GLU A 26 -1.77 -21.64 -11.55
N VAL A 27 -1.79 -21.15 -10.30
CA VAL A 27 -1.20 -21.85 -9.15
C VAL A 27 -1.85 -23.23 -8.93
N ARG A 28 -3.17 -23.35 -9.08
CA ARG A 28 -3.85 -24.65 -8.99
C ARG A 28 -3.42 -25.61 -10.10
N GLN A 29 -3.20 -25.11 -11.31
CA GLN A 29 -2.70 -25.93 -12.43
C GLN A 29 -1.24 -26.36 -12.20
N ILE A 30 -0.40 -25.48 -11.68
CA ILE A 30 0.98 -25.78 -11.30
C ILE A 30 1.01 -26.88 -10.22
N ASN A 31 0.19 -26.75 -9.18
CA ASN A 31 0.11 -27.72 -8.09
C ASN A 31 -0.47 -29.07 -8.55
N GLY A 32 -1.36 -29.06 -9.56
CA GLY A 32 -1.94 -30.27 -10.12
C GLY A 32 -1.06 -30.96 -11.15
N ASN A 33 -0.17 -30.22 -11.85
CA ASN A 33 0.65 -30.75 -12.93
C ASN A 33 2.04 -30.08 -12.97
N LYS A 34 3.03 -30.78 -12.41
CA LYS A 34 4.42 -30.28 -12.32
C LYS A 34 5.07 -29.96 -13.66
N SER A 35 4.65 -30.62 -14.75
CA SER A 35 5.16 -30.36 -16.10
C SER A 35 4.60 -29.05 -16.72
N TYR A 36 3.61 -28.44 -16.09
CA TYR A 36 3.00 -27.19 -16.55
C TYR A 36 3.95 -25.99 -16.43
N ILE A 37 4.85 -26.00 -15.44
CA ILE A 37 5.84 -24.93 -15.23
C ILE A 37 6.73 -24.76 -16.46
N ASP A 38 7.16 -25.85 -17.08
CA ASP A 38 8.04 -25.83 -18.25
C ASP A 38 7.40 -25.15 -19.46
N LYS A 39 6.06 -25.03 -19.47
CA LYS A 39 5.29 -24.37 -20.54
C LYS A 39 5.05 -22.89 -20.32
N ILE A 40 5.00 -22.45 -19.05
CA ILE A 40 4.60 -21.07 -18.72
C ILE A 40 5.82 -20.18 -18.50
N VAL A 41 6.92 -20.75 -18.01
CA VAL A 41 8.11 -19.97 -17.64
C VAL A 41 9.14 -20.07 -18.75
N PRO A 42 9.60 -18.96 -19.34
CA PRO A 42 10.68 -18.99 -20.32
C PRO A 42 11.91 -19.72 -19.77
N GLU A 43 12.57 -20.53 -20.62
CA GLU A 43 13.72 -21.37 -20.21
C GLU A 43 14.81 -20.61 -19.44
N GLN A 44 15.04 -19.33 -19.80
CA GLN A 44 15.98 -18.46 -19.11
C GLN A 44 15.58 -18.17 -17.66
N LEU A 45 14.30 -18.00 -17.39
CA LEU A 45 13.76 -17.81 -16.05
C LEU A 45 13.72 -19.13 -15.27
N VAL A 46 13.44 -20.25 -15.94
CA VAL A 46 13.53 -21.59 -15.31
C VAL A 46 14.92 -21.85 -14.80
N ARG A 47 15.97 -21.51 -15.55
CA ARG A 47 17.38 -21.66 -15.09
C ARG A 47 17.69 -20.80 -13.87
N VAL A 48 17.20 -19.58 -13.80
CA VAL A 48 17.41 -18.69 -12.64
C VAL A 48 16.63 -19.18 -11.42
N TYR A 49 15.41 -19.63 -11.62
CA TYR A 49 14.55 -20.11 -10.52
C TYR A 49 14.84 -21.55 -10.11
N SER A 50 15.29 -22.43 -11.01
CA SER A 50 15.64 -23.81 -10.66
C SER A 50 16.80 -23.91 -9.68
N GLN A 51 17.68 -22.90 -9.62
CA GLN A 51 18.72 -22.81 -8.59
C GLN A 51 18.19 -22.40 -7.21
N LYS A 52 17.05 -21.70 -7.14
CA LYS A 52 16.46 -21.17 -5.89
C LYS A 52 15.17 -21.89 -5.45
N VAL A 53 14.49 -22.52 -6.37
CA VAL A 53 13.19 -23.16 -6.12
C VAL A 53 13.27 -24.65 -6.42
N LYS A 54 13.30 -25.45 -5.36
CA LYS A 54 13.48 -26.91 -5.47
C LYS A 54 12.26 -27.64 -6.03
N THR A 55 11.05 -27.03 -5.96
CA THR A 55 9.80 -27.66 -6.36
C THR A 55 8.82 -26.67 -7.01
N ALA A 56 7.92 -27.16 -7.85
CA ALA A 56 6.85 -26.39 -8.45
C ALA A 56 5.96 -25.70 -7.41
N VAL A 57 5.74 -26.34 -6.28
CA VAL A 57 4.94 -25.81 -5.16
C VAL A 57 5.61 -24.57 -4.58
N THR A 58 6.92 -24.63 -4.29
CA THR A 58 7.66 -23.48 -3.75
C THR A 58 7.64 -22.30 -4.73
N PHE A 59 7.70 -22.57 -6.06
CA PHE A 59 7.57 -21.53 -7.07
C PHE A 59 6.19 -20.87 -7.02
N ALA A 60 5.12 -21.68 -6.97
CA ALA A 60 3.74 -21.19 -6.90
C ALA A 60 3.49 -20.34 -5.64
N ASP A 61 3.99 -20.80 -4.48
CA ASP A 61 3.88 -20.08 -3.21
C ASP A 61 4.63 -18.72 -3.26
N ASN A 62 5.84 -18.72 -3.83
CA ASN A 62 6.62 -17.50 -4.00
C ASN A 62 5.93 -16.52 -4.97
N LEU A 63 5.32 -17.02 -6.05
CA LEU A 63 4.60 -16.21 -7.01
C LEU A 63 3.38 -15.55 -6.37
N THR A 64 2.57 -16.33 -5.63
CA THR A 64 1.38 -15.83 -4.90
C THR A 64 1.77 -14.78 -3.88
N ARG A 65 2.81 -15.03 -3.09
CA ARG A 65 3.30 -14.07 -2.10
C ARG A 65 3.79 -12.78 -2.74
N THR A 66 4.58 -12.87 -3.81
CA THR A 66 5.09 -11.70 -4.52
C THR A 66 3.95 -10.87 -5.14
N ALA A 67 2.94 -11.53 -5.70
CA ALA A 67 1.77 -10.84 -6.25
C ALA A 67 0.98 -10.12 -5.16
N TYR A 68 0.73 -10.77 -4.02
CA TYR A 68 0.08 -10.15 -2.87
C TYR A 68 0.86 -8.93 -2.36
N GLU A 69 2.16 -9.04 -2.18
CA GLU A 69 3.03 -7.94 -1.76
C GLU A 69 2.99 -6.75 -2.74
N ASN A 70 3.08 -7.03 -4.04
CA ASN A 70 2.96 -6.00 -5.07
C ASN A 70 1.56 -5.35 -5.08
N SER A 71 0.52 -6.11 -4.78
CA SER A 71 -0.84 -5.59 -4.66
C SER A 71 -0.98 -4.61 -3.50
N ILE A 72 -0.39 -4.90 -2.34
CA ILE A 72 -0.34 -3.96 -1.20
C ILE A 72 0.35 -2.66 -1.61
N VAL A 73 1.54 -2.76 -2.21
CA VAL A 73 2.30 -1.57 -2.63
C VAL A 73 1.50 -0.73 -3.62
N SER A 74 0.85 -1.37 -4.61
CA SER A 74 0.05 -0.68 -5.62
C SER A 74 -1.18 0.01 -5.03
N LEU A 75 -1.88 -0.67 -4.12
CA LEU A 75 -3.08 -0.12 -3.48
C LEU A 75 -2.73 1.08 -2.58
N VAL A 76 -1.66 0.97 -1.80
CA VAL A 76 -1.17 2.08 -0.97
C VAL A 76 -0.65 3.23 -1.82
N ALA A 77 0.02 2.97 -2.94
CA ALA A 77 0.46 4.02 -3.86
C ALA A 77 -0.72 4.78 -4.49
N THR A 78 -1.82 4.08 -4.82
CA THR A 78 -3.06 4.74 -5.27
C THR A 78 -3.65 5.62 -4.17
N PHE A 79 -3.74 5.11 -2.94
CA PHE A 79 -4.17 5.89 -1.80
C PHE A 79 -3.29 7.13 -1.56
N GLU A 80 -1.96 6.98 -1.57
CA GLU A 80 -1.03 8.10 -1.50
C GLU A 80 -1.33 9.16 -2.57
N ARG A 81 -1.53 8.73 -3.81
CA ARG A 81 -1.82 9.64 -4.93
C ARG A 81 -3.12 10.41 -4.72
N ILE A 82 -4.19 9.75 -4.24
CA ILE A 82 -5.49 10.39 -3.92
C ILE A 82 -5.28 11.46 -2.85
N LEU A 83 -4.58 11.14 -1.77
CA LEU A 83 -4.30 12.09 -0.69
C LEU A 83 -3.44 13.27 -1.18
N PHE A 84 -2.38 13.00 -1.94
CA PHE A 84 -1.53 14.05 -2.50
C PHE A 84 -2.29 14.97 -3.43
N ALA A 85 -3.14 14.44 -4.31
CA ALA A 85 -3.96 15.25 -5.20
C ALA A 85 -4.88 16.19 -4.41
N LYS A 86 -5.48 15.71 -3.32
CA LYS A 86 -6.35 16.48 -2.44
C LYS A 86 -5.59 17.58 -1.70
N TYR A 87 -4.44 17.27 -1.14
CA TYR A 87 -3.65 18.23 -0.36
C TYR A 87 -2.80 19.19 -1.21
N LYS A 88 -2.47 18.84 -2.44
CA LYS A 88 -1.70 19.70 -3.34
C LYS A 88 -2.39 21.03 -3.61
N THR A 89 -3.71 21.04 -3.74
CA THR A 89 -4.52 22.26 -3.91
C THR A 89 -4.52 23.13 -2.66
N SER A 90 -4.51 22.52 -1.47
CA SER A 90 -4.49 23.22 -0.19
C SER A 90 -3.07 23.65 0.23
N TYR A 91 -2.03 23.04 -0.35
CA TYR A 91 -0.63 23.26 0.01
C TYR A 91 -0.18 24.71 -0.14
N GLY A 92 -0.51 25.36 -1.26
CA GLY A 92 -0.18 26.76 -1.51
C GLY A 92 -0.83 27.69 -0.48
N SER A 93 -2.08 27.45 -0.15
CA SER A 93 -2.83 28.20 0.86
C SER A 93 -2.26 28.00 2.25
N ILE A 94 -1.98 26.77 2.64
CA ILE A 94 -1.39 26.44 3.94
C ILE A 94 0.00 27.05 4.08
N LYS A 95 0.85 27.00 3.06
CA LYS A 95 2.18 27.60 3.05
C LYS A 95 2.11 29.11 3.24
N SER A 96 1.17 29.78 2.59
CA SER A 96 0.93 31.22 2.72
C SER A 96 0.45 31.59 4.14
N VAL A 97 -0.50 30.81 4.69
CA VAL A 97 -1.00 31.00 6.05
C VAL A 97 0.12 30.80 7.08
N ILE A 98 0.93 29.75 6.95
CA ILE A 98 2.07 29.47 7.84
C ILE A 98 3.11 30.60 7.79
N ALA A 99 3.38 31.16 6.61
CA ALA A 99 4.34 32.26 6.45
C ALA A 99 3.87 33.55 7.11
N ASN A 100 2.55 33.80 7.16
CA ASN A 100 1.96 35.06 7.61
C ASN A 100 1.46 35.04 9.07
N TYR A 101 1.51 33.92 9.78
CA TYR A 101 0.94 33.82 11.14
C TYR A 101 1.94 34.31 12.19
N ALA A 102 1.56 35.41 12.88
CA ALA A 102 2.31 36.00 14.01
C ALA A 102 2.05 35.28 15.35
N VAL A 103 0.90 34.62 15.51
CA VAL A 103 0.49 33.88 16.73
C VAL A 103 0.37 32.41 16.40
N LYS A 104 1.08 31.55 17.15
CA LYS A 104 1.33 30.15 16.80
C LYS A 104 0.49 29.20 17.65
N PRO A 105 -0.58 28.56 17.15
CA PRO A 105 -1.14 27.39 17.79
C PRO A 105 -0.13 26.22 17.79
N LEU A 106 -0.20 25.35 18.78
CA LEU A 106 0.71 24.20 18.95
C LEU A 106 0.88 23.35 17.68
N ASN A 107 -0.17 23.18 16.88
CA ASN A 107 -0.16 22.45 15.59
C ASN A 107 0.67 23.16 14.50
N PHE A 108 0.95 24.45 14.63
CA PHE A 108 1.77 25.20 13.71
C PHE A 108 3.23 24.68 13.66
N TYR A 109 3.79 24.31 14.80
CA TYR A 109 5.16 23.79 14.85
C TYR A 109 5.26 22.43 14.15
N LYS A 110 4.27 21.56 14.33
CA LYS A 110 4.19 20.28 13.63
C LYS A 110 4.09 20.47 12.12
N SER A 111 3.22 21.35 11.67
CA SER A 111 3.05 21.66 10.23
C SER A 111 4.33 22.28 9.66
N ARG A 112 4.93 23.25 10.38
CA ARG A 112 6.19 23.88 9.96
C ARG A 112 7.33 22.88 9.86
N GLU A 113 7.47 21.96 10.79
CA GLU A 113 8.50 20.93 10.80
C GLU A 113 8.36 20.02 9.57
N LEU A 114 7.15 19.60 9.25
CA LEU A 114 6.85 18.80 8.05
C LEU A 114 7.17 19.55 6.76
N PHE A 115 6.82 20.84 6.69
CA PHE A 115 7.08 21.67 5.50
C PHE A 115 8.57 22.00 5.34
N VAL A 116 9.28 22.27 6.42
CA VAL A 116 10.71 22.61 6.39
C VAL A 116 11.56 21.38 6.11
N ASN A 117 11.18 20.22 6.66
CA ASN A 117 11.96 18.98 6.52
C ASN A 117 11.59 18.19 5.24
N GLY A 118 10.68 18.69 4.40
CA GLY A 118 10.32 18.06 3.12
C GLY A 118 9.64 16.69 3.26
N ASN A 119 9.14 16.35 4.46
CA ASN A 119 8.52 15.05 4.72
C ASN A 119 7.05 14.98 4.28
N ILE A 120 6.49 16.09 3.79
CA ILE A 120 5.10 16.16 3.35
C ILE A 120 4.86 15.31 2.08
N ASP A 121 5.92 15.08 1.30
CA ASP A 121 5.87 14.24 0.10
C ASP A 121 5.91 12.73 0.41
N LYS A 122 5.84 12.35 1.69
CA LYS A 122 5.85 10.97 2.15
C LYS A 122 4.55 10.64 2.87
N LEU A 123 4.10 9.39 2.74
CA LEU A 123 2.91 8.90 3.42
C LEU A 123 2.95 9.17 4.94
N SER A 124 4.11 9.03 5.57
CA SER A 124 4.29 9.34 7.00
C SER A 124 3.98 10.79 7.34
N GLY A 125 4.35 11.73 6.47
CA GLY A 125 4.04 13.15 6.63
C GLY A 125 2.55 13.43 6.48
N ILE A 126 1.90 12.81 5.50
CA ILE A 126 0.44 12.93 5.30
C ILE A 126 -0.31 12.35 6.48
N ILE A 127 0.04 11.14 6.94
CA ILE A 127 -0.59 10.52 8.12
C ILE A 127 -0.49 11.47 9.33
N TYR A 128 0.66 12.07 9.53
CA TYR A 128 0.86 13.03 10.62
C TYR A 128 -0.05 14.27 10.51
N LEU A 129 -0.34 14.75 9.28
CA LEU A 129 -1.25 15.88 9.08
C LEU A 129 -2.71 15.52 9.35
N ILE A 130 -3.11 14.30 9.03
CA ILE A 130 -4.51 13.85 9.16
C ILE A 130 -4.82 13.14 10.48
N GLU A 131 -3.81 12.82 11.30
CA GLU A 131 -3.99 12.02 12.52
C GLU A 131 -5.03 12.61 13.48
N GLY A 132 -5.20 13.93 13.51
CA GLY A 132 -6.19 14.60 14.36
C GLY A 132 -7.65 14.51 13.84
N HIS A 133 -7.83 14.02 12.62
CA HIS A 133 -9.14 13.85 11.98
C HIS A 133 -9.60 12.39 11.95
N LEU A 134 -8.72 11.45 12.30
CA LEU A 134 -9.01 10.04 12.29
C LEU A 134 -9.33 9.53 13.69
N SER A 135 -10.23 8.54 13.77
CA SER A 135 -10.39 7.75 14.99
C SER A 135 -9.06 7.05 15.34
N LEU A 136 -8.82 6.84 16.63
CA LEU A 136 -7.58 6.21 17.10
C LEU A 136 -7.39 4.82 16.48
N GLU A 137 -8.47 4.05 16.38
CA GLU A 137 -8.47 2.71 15.79
C GLU A 137 -8.09 2.74 14.30
N LEU A 138 -8.66 3.68 13.53
CA LEU A 138 -8.39 3.81 12.11
C LEU A 138 -6.95 4.28 11.86
N LEU A 139 -6.46 5.19 12.68
CA LEU A 139 -5.08 5.66 12.63
C LEU A 139 -4.06 4.53 12.89
N GLU A 140 -4.33 3.67 13.88
CA GLU A 140 -3.47 2.52 14.17
C GLU A 140 -3.44 1.53 13.01
N LYS A 141 -4.61 1.21 12.43
CA LYS A 141 -4.70 0.34 11.24
C LYS A 141 -3.94 0.94 10.04
N LEU A 142 -4.07 2.24 9.81
CA LEU A 142 -3.34 2.93 8.75
C LEU A 142 -1.81 2.89 8.96
N LYS A 143 -1.34 3.05 10.19
CA LYS A 143 0.08 2.92 10.54
C LYS A 143 0.60 1.50 10.26
N VAL A 144 -0.16 0.47 10.60
CA VAL A 144 0.20 -0.93 10.31
C VAL A 144 0.32 -1.16 8.79
N ILE A 145 -0.64 -0.66 8.00
CA ILE A 145 -0.59 -0.76 6.53
C ILE A 145 0.65 -0.05 5.97
N LYS A 146 0.94 1.17 6.44
CA LYS A 146 2.13 1.94 6.05
C LYS A 146 3.42 1.15 6.36
N ASP A 147 3.52 0.60 7.55
CA ASP A 147 4.71 -0.14 7.97
C ASP A 147 4.89 -1.44 7.17
N HIS A 148 3.78 -2.12 6.85
CA HIS A 148 3.80 -3.29 5.98
C HIS A 148 4.28 -2.93 4.55
N ARG A 149 3.72 -1.88 3.96
CA ARG A 149 4.16 -1.38 2.65
C ARG A 149 5.64 -0.99 2.66
N ASN A 150 6.11 -0.31 3.70
CA ASN A 150 7.51 0.08 3.81
C ASN A 150 8.42 -1.15 3.94
N TYR A 151 8.04 -2.14 4.74
CA TYR A 151 8.76 -3.40 4.84
C TYR A 151 8.94 -4.09 3.47
N ILE A 152 7.86 -4.16 2.67
CA ILE A 152 7.90 -4.72 1.32
C ILE A 152 8.79 -3.85 0.41
N ALA A 153 8.55 -2.54 0.36
CA ALA A 153 9.23 -1.62 -0.55
C ALA A 153 10.74 -1.51 -0.29
N HIS A 154 11.18 -1.67 0.95
CA HIS A 154 12.59 -1.67 1.32
C HIS A 154 13.25 -3.05 1.24
N GLY A 155 12.60 -4.02 0.60
CA GLY A 155 13.17 -5.34 0.35
C GLY A 155 13.31 -6.19 1.61
N LYS A 156 12.44 -5.97 2.60
CA LYS A 156 12.37 -6.76 3.85
C LYS A 156 13.66 -6.69 4.68
N ARG A 157 14.35 -5.53 4.61
CA ARG A 157 15.58 -5.29 5.36
C ARG A 157 15.23 -4.75 6.75
N ASP A 158 15.94 -5.25 7.74
CA ASP A 158 16.14 -4.68 9.09
C ASP A 158 14.93 -4.55 10.02
N THR A 159 13.74 -4.96 9.63
CA THR A 159 12.56 -4.97 10.51
C THR A 159 11.90 -6.34 10.51
N ALA A 160 11.33 -6.73 11.65
CA ALA A 160 10.47 -7.91 11.70
C ALA A 160 9.26 -7.70 10.76
N PRO A 161 8.80 -8.75 10.06
CA PRO A 161 7.57 -8.65 9.28
C PRO A 161 6.45 -8.18 10.20
N PRO A 162 5.54 -7.33 9.71
CA PRO A 162 4.38 -6.93 10.49
C PRO A 162 3.62 -8.17 10.96
N ALA A 163 3.23 -8.18 12.22
CA ALA A 163 2.66 -9.34 12.91
C ALA A 163 1.28 -9.79 12.38
N VAL A 164 0.69 -9.07 11.43
CA VAL A 164 -0.68 -9.28 10.95
C VAL A 164 -0.69 -9.42 9.44
N GLU A 165 -1.03 -10.61 8.95
CA GLU A 165 -1.45 -10.79 7.56
C GLU A 165 -2.87 -10.21 7.39
N MET A 166 -2.95 -9.08 6.70
CA MET A 166 -4.23 -8.45 6.36
C MET A 166 -4.65 -8.90 4.95
N LYS A 167 -5.93 -9.21 4.77
CA LYS A 167 -6.46 -9.45 3.42
C LYS A 167 -6.42 -8.15 2.62
N LEU A 168 -6.17 -8.23 1.31
CA LEU A 168 -6.17 -7.06 0.43
C LEU A 168 -7.50 -6.28 0.50
N SER A 169 -8.62 -7.00 0.64
CA SER A 169 -9.96 -6.43 0.85
C SER A 169 -10.09 -5.59 2.12
N ASP A 170 -9.42 -6.00 3.20
CA ASP A 170 -9.47 -5.27 4.47
C ASP A 170 -8.58 -4.03 4.41
N ILE A 171 -7.43 -4.12 3.76
CA ILE A 171 -6.57 -2.97 3.46
C ILE A 171 -7.35 -1.94 2.64
N ALA A 172 -8.01 -2.36 1.55
CA ALA A 172 -8.78 -1.47 0.69
C ALA A 172 -9.90 -0.75 1.46
N LYS A 173 -10.63 -1.46 2.33
CA LYS A 173 -11.67 -0.85 3.18
C LYS A 173 -11.11 0.18 4.13
N ILE A 174 -10.01 -0.13 4.82
CA ILE A 174 -9.39 0.81 5.76
C ILE A 174 -8.96 2.07 5.04
N LEU A 175 -8.34 1.95 3.86
CA LEU A 175 -7.91 3.10 3.07
C LEU A 175 -9.11 3.94 2.57
N ASP A 176 -10.22 3.30 2.19
CA ASP A 176 -11.47 3.97 1.80
C ASP A 176 -12.13 4.70 2.99
N GLU A 177 -12.14 4.07 4.17
CA GLU A 177 -12.63 4.69 5.41
C GLU A 177 -11.81 5.93 5.79
N VAL A 178 -10.49 5.88 5.65
CA VAL A 178 -9.63 7.05 5.87
C VAL A 178 -9.98 8.18 4.90
N ILE A 179 -10.15 7.89 3.61
CA ILE A 179 -10.55 8.91 2.62
C ILE A 179 -11.88 9.52 3.02
N LYS A 180 -12.86 8.71 3.41
CA LYS A 180 -14.20 9.16 3.81
C LYS A 180 -14.17 10.04 5.07
N GLU A 181 -13.40 9.68 6.11
CA GLU A 181 -13.29 10.50 7.33
C GLU A 181 -12.63 11.86 7.05
N ILE A 182 -11.70 11.93 6.12
CA ILE A 182 -11.05 13.18 5.72
C ILE A 182 -11.99 14.06 4.87
N GLU A 183 -12.99 13.46 4.22
CA GLU A 183 -13.96 14.16 3.36
C GLU A 183 -15.19 14.64 4.12
N SER A 184 -15.44 14.15 5.33
CA SER A 184 -16.54 14.56 6.19
C SER A 184 -16.25 15.88 6.90
#